data_9a549a9cd0de0bf455cff790e3061429
#
_entry.id   9a549a9cd0de0bf455cff790e3061429
#
_cell.length_a   1.000
_cell.length_b   1.000
_cell.length_c   1.000
_cell.angle_alpha   90.00
_cell.angle_beta   90.00
_cell.angle_gamma   90.00
#
_symmetry.space_group_name_H-M   'P 1'
#
loop_
_entity.id
_entity.type
_entity.pdbx_description
1 polymer ?
#
loop_
_entity_poly.entity_id
_entity_poly.type
_entity_poly.pdbx_seq_one_letter_code
_entity_poly.pdbx_strand_id
1 'polypeptide(L)'
;AHNGMSLEAVLHELRASYPHHELCVVFGATGGKGVDRRDTMGIAAGRLADRIVITEDDPGPESVEDICRTIAQRVEEQGNTCWKIVCDREQAIRTALADAHKPAVVLVSGKGSEATMVRANGPEPWETDAVVFARALSDMAAGSLDV
;
A
#
# COMPACT_ATOMS: atom_id res chain seq x y z
N ALA A 1 8.94 -2.19 -3.93
CA ALA A 1 9.38 -0.85 -4.33
C ALA A 1 9.45 0.07 -3.11
N HIS A 2 10.62 0.67 -2.88
CA HIS A 2 10.85 1.55 -1.73
C HIS A 2 11.02 3.01 -2.14
N ASN A 3 10.88 3.32 -3.42
CA ASN A 3 10.96 4.69 -3.90
C ASN A 3 10.01 4.92 -5.08
N GLY A 4 9.82 6.20 -5.44
CA GLY A 4 8.86 6.57 -6.47
C GLY A 4 9.19 6.01 -7.85
N MET A 5 10.47 5.97 -8.22
CA MET A 5 10.89 5.46 -9.52
C MET A 5 10.59 3.96 -9.65
N SER A 6 10.88 3.17 -8.62
CA SER A 6 10.58 1.74 -8.61
C SER A 6 9.08 1.47 -8.60
N LEU A 7 8.33 2.22 -7.82
CA LEU A 7 6.88 2.11 -7.78
C LEU A 7 6.25 2.47 -9.13
N GLU A 8 6.72 3.53 -9.75
CA GLU A 8 6.26 3.95 -11.07
C GLU A 8 6.47 2.84 -12.10
N ALA A 9 7.66 2.24 -12.13
CA ALA A 9 7.98 1.17 -13.07
C ALA A 9 7.05 -0.04 -12.91
N VAL A 10 6.81 -0.48 -11.67
CA VAL A 10 5.93 -1.61 -11.39
C VAL A 10 4.49 -1.29 -11.79
N LEU A 11 4.00 -0.10 -11.47
CA LEU A 11 2.62 0.29 -11.80
C LEU A 11 2.42 0.38 -13.31
N HIS A 12 3.40 0.91 -14.05
CA HIS A 12 3.35 0.91 -15.52
C HIS A 12 3.29 -0.50 -16.09
N GLU A 13 4.11 -1.40 -15.57
CA GLU A 13 4.14 -2.79 -16.02
C GLU A 13 2.83 -3.51 -15.75
N LEU A 14 2.27 -3.32 -14.57
CA LEU A 14 0.98 -3.91 -14.20
C LEU A 14 -0.15 -3.37 -15.08
N ARG A 15 -0.15 -2.09 -15.36
CA ARG A 15 -1.15 -1.49 -16.24
C ARG A 15 -1.06 -2.07 -17.65
N ALA A 16 0.16 -2.27 -18.15
CA ALA A 16 0.37 -2.86 -19.47
C ALA A 16 -0.08 -4.33 -19.52
N SER A 17 0.19 -5.08 -18.46
CA SER A 17 -0.17 -6.50 -18.38
C SER A 17 -1.66 -6.73 -18.11
N TYR A 18 -2.30 -5.81 -17.41
CA TYR A 18 -3.71 -5.92 -17.00
C TYR A 18 -4.49 -4.64 -17.35
N PRO A 19 -4.64 -4.34 -18.65
CA PRO A 19 -5.18 -3.03 -19.06
C PRO A 19 -6.64 -2.81 -18.68
N HIS A 20 -7.39 -3.89 -18.42
CA HIS A 20 -8.81 -3.81 -18.11
C HIS A 20 -9.13 -4.09 -16.63
N HIS A 21 -8.10 -4.29 -15.81
CA HIS A 21 -8.25 -4.52 -14.37
C HIS A 21 -8.16 -3.20 -13.61
N GLU A 22 -8.88 -3.09 -12.50
CA GLU A 22 -8.64 -2.01 -11.55
C GLU A 22 -7.25 -2.23 -10.95
N LEU A 23 -6.43 -1.19 -10.92
CA LEU A 23 -5.09 -1.26 -10.36
C LEU A 23 -5.09 -0.61 -8.97
N CYS A 24 -4.94 -1.43 -7.94
CA CYS A 24 -4.94 -1.02 -6.55
C CYS A 24 -3.54 -1.16 -5.98
N VAL A 25 -3.12 -0.22 -5.15
CA VAL A 25 -1.81 -0.29 -4.49
C VAL A 25 -1.93 -0.02 -3.00
N VAL A 26 -1.23 -0.83 -2.20
CA VAL A 26 -1.06 -0.66 -0.77
C VAL A 26 0.42 -0.36 -0.53
N PHE A 27 0.72 0.77 0.08
CA PHE A 27 2.10 1.13 0.36
C PHE A 27 2.19 2.16 1.48
N GLY A 28 3.40 2.33 1.98
CA GLY A 28 3.74 3.37 2.93
C GLY A 28 5.15 3.86 2.70
N ALA A 29 5.65 4.70 3.56
CA ALA A 29 7.02 5.19 3.52
C ALA A 29 7.65 5.10 4.90
N THR A 30 8.97 4.90 4.93
CA THR A 30 9.71 4.74 6.18
C THR A 30 9.81 6.06 6.94
N GLY A 31 9.90 5.96 8.27
CA GLY A 31 10.12 7.12 9.12
C GLY A 31 11.58 7.53 9.17
N GLY A 32 11.82 8.77 9.52
CA GLY A 32 13.13 9.33 9.81
C GLY A 32 13.98 9.66 8.60
N LYS A 33 14.10 8.76 7.65
CA LYS A 33 14.94 8.92 6.46
C LYS A 33 14.09 8.95 5.21
N GLY A 34 14.61 9.55 4.14
CA GLY A 34 14.00 9.46 2.84
C GLY A 34 12.67 10.19 2.73
N VAL A 35 12.58 11.38 3.30
CA VAL A 35 11.37 12.21 3.21
C VAL A 35 10.94 12.41 1.76
N ASP A 36 11.90 12.55 0.85
CA ASP A 36 11.63 12.67 -0.59
C ASP A 36 10.85 11.47 -1.15
N ARG A 37 11.02 10.28 -0.55
CA ARG A 37 10.31 9.07 -1.01
C ARG A 37 8.82 9.18 -0.80
N ARG A 38 8.39 9.87 0.24
CA ARG A 38 6.95 10.10 0.50
C ARG A 38 6.32 10.85 -0.65
N ASP A 39 7.00 11.90 -1.10
CA ASP A 39 6.53 12.73 -2.20
C ASP A 39 6.52 11.94 -3.52
N THR A 40 7.65 11.32 -3.86
CA THR A 40 7.78 10.63 -5.15
C THR A 40 6.88 9.41 -5.25
N MET A 41 6.71 8.66 -4.16
CA MET A 41 5.80 7.51 -4.15
C MET A 41 4.34 7.94 -4.22
N GLY A 42 3.97 9.01 -3.51
CA GLY A 42 2.63 9.57 -3.57
C GLY A 42 2.27 10.06 -4.97
N ILE A 43 3.21 10.73 -5.64
CA ILE A 43 3.02 11.20 -7.02
C ILE A 43 2.84 10.01 -7.96
N ALA A 44 3.72 9.01 -7.88
CA ALA A 44 3.64 7.84 -8.75
C ALA A 44 2.31 7.09 -8.58
N ALA A 45 1.92 6.82 -7.34
CA ALA A 45 0.66 6.13 -7.05
C ALA A 45 -0.54 6.95 -7.50
N GLY A 46 -0.55 8.25 -7.20
CA GLY A 46 -1.64 9.14 -7.57
C GLY A 46 -1.87 9.22 -9.07
N ARG A 47 -0.79 9.17 -9.86
CA ARG A 47 -0.87 9.25 -11.32
C ARG A 47 -1.26 7.93 -11.97
N LEU A 48 -0.85 6.80 -11.41
CA LEU A 48 -0.89 5.52 -12.11
C LEU A 48 -1.85 4.49 -11.54
N ALA A 49 -2.21 4.58 -10.27
CA ALA A 49 -3.13 3.64 -9.65
C ALA A 49 -4.57 4.16 -9.67
N ASP A 50 -5.51 3.23 -9.74
CA ASP A 50 -6.94 3.58 -9.68
C ASP A 50 -7.40 3.72 -8.23
N ARG A 51 -6.88 2.89 -7.34
CA ARG A 51 -7.25 2.86 -5.93
C ARG A 51 -6.01 2.70 -5.07
N ILE A 52 -5.95 3.46 -3.98
CA ILE A 52 -4.75 3.54 -3.15
C ILE A 52 -5.14 3.38 -1.68
N VAL A 53 -4.41 2.52 -0.96
CA VAL A 53 -4.47 2.46 0.50
C VAL A 53 -3.07 2.76 1.04
N ILE A 54 -2.98 3.80 1.85
CA ILE A 54 -1.73 4.29 2.41
C ILE A 54 -1.62 3.76 3.84
N THR A 55 -0.49 3.17 4.19
CA THR A 55 -0.32 2.50 5.47
C THR A 55 1.11 2.65 6.01
N GLU A 56 1.41 1.94 7.09
CA GLU A 56 2.73 1.93 7.70
C GLU A 56 3.74 1.12 6.88
N ASP A 57 4.99 1.58 6.89
CA ASP A 57 6.15 0.85 6.40
C ASP A 57 7.35 1.31 7.21
N ASP A 58 7.71 0.56 8.24
CA ASP A 58 8.82 0.89 9.15
C ASP A 58 8.79 2.35 9.60
N PRO A 59 7.72 2.80 10.26
CA PRO A 59 7.62 4.20 10.67
C PRO A 59 8.63 4.60 11.74
N GLY A 60 9.16 3.64 12.51
CA GLY A 60 9.99 3.94 13.66
C GLY A 60 9.21 4.77 14.68
N PRO A 61 9.86 5.77 15.30
CA PRO A 61 9.19 6.63 16.26
C PRO A 61 8.33 7.74 15.64
N GLU A 62 8.35 7.88 14.33
CA GLU A 62 7.57 8.92 13.65
C GLU A 62 6.09 8.51 13.56
N SER A 63 5.19 9.48 13.61
CA SER A 63 3.76 9.23 13.51
C SER A 63 3.40 8.63 12.14
N VAL A 64 2.80 7.44 12.16
CA VAL A 64 2.30 6.78 10.94
C VAL A 64 1.30 7.68 10.23
N GLU A 65 0.40 8.29 11.00
CA GLU A 65 -0.63 9.16 10.44
C GLU A 65 -0.04 10.36 9.71
N ASP A 66 1.00 10.98 10.26
CA ASP A 66 1.66 12.12 9.63
C ASP A 66 2.36 11.72 8.34
N ILE A 67 3.04 10.57 8.34
CA ILE A 67 3.66 10.03 7.12
C ILE A 67 2.60 9.80 6.05
N CYS A 68 1.52 9.15 6.43
CA CYS A 68 0.44 8.83 5.49
C CYS A 68 -0.23 10.09 4.93
N ARG A 69 -0.41 11.12 5.74
CA ARG A 69 -1.02 12.39 5.27
C ARG A 69 -0.14 13.09 4.26
N THR A 70 1.18 13.06 4.44
CA THR A 70 2.11 13.62 3.46
C THR A 70 1.97 12.91 2.12
N ILE A 71 1.91 11.57 2.14
CA ILE A 71 1.71 10.78 0.93
C ILE A 71 0.36 11.10 0.29
N ALA A 72 -0.69 11.16 1.08
CA ALA A 72 -2.05 11.44 0.59
C ALA A 72 -2.15 12.80 -0.08
N GLN A 73 -1.46 13.80 0.45
CA GLN A 73 -1.43 15.12 -0.16
C GLN A 73 -0.85 15.07 -1.57
N ARG A 74 0.22 14.32 -1.78
CA ARG A 74 0.82 14.15 -3.11
C ARG A 74 -0.10 13.39 -4.06
N VAL A 75 -0.81 12.39 -3.55
CA VAL A 75 -1.80 11.64 -4.32
C VAL A 75 -2.92 12.57 -4.82
N GLU A 76 -3.47 13.38 -3.93
CA GLU A 76 -4.55 14.30 -4.29
C GLU A 76 -4.10 15.37 -5.30
N GLU A 77 -2.87 15.84 -5.20
CA GLU A 77 -2.31 16.81 -6.15
C GLU A 77 -2.28 16.27 -7.57
N GLN A 78 -2.31 14.94 -7.74
CA GLN A 78 -2.38 14.31 -9.06
C GLN A 78 -3.81 14.15 -9.57
N GLY A 79 -4.80 14.64 -8.84
CA GLY A 79 -6.21 14.52 -9.20
C GLY A 79 -6.86 13.21 -8.80
N ASN A 80 -6.17 12.37 -8.03
CA ASN A 80 -6.70 11.08 -7.57
C ASN A 80 -7.38 11.25 -6.22
N THR A 81 -8.69 11.00 -6.18
CA THR A 81 -9.49 11.08 -4.95
C THR A 81 -9.84 9.70 -4.38
N CYS A 82 -9.39 8.64 -5.01
CA CYS A 82 -9.72 7.26 -4.62
C CYS A 82 -8.62 6.67 -3.73
N TRP A 83 -8.50 7.21 -2.53
CA TRP A 83 -7.48 6.78 -1.57
C TRP A 83 -8.05 6.75 -0.15
N LYS A 84 -7.42 5.92 0.69
CA LYS A 84 -7.69 5.82 2.11
C LYS A 84 -6.39 5.70 2.88
N ILE A 85 -6.38 6.19 4.12
CA ILE A 85 -5.31 5.94 5.08
C ILE A 85 -5.81 4.88 6.05
N VAL A 86 -5.10 3.77 6.16
CA VAL A 86 -5.35 2.71 7.12
C VAL A 86 -4.02 2.37 7.78
N CYS A 87 -3.80 2.89 8.97
CA CYS A 87 -2.47 2.87 9.60
C CYS A 87 -1.94 1.47 9.90
N ASP A 88 -2.80 0.52 10.26
CA ASP A 88 -2.40 -0.86 10.47
C ASP A 88 -2.26 -1.57 9.13
N ARG A 89 -1.08 -2.12 8.83
CA ARG A 89 -0.78 -2.69 7.51
C ARG A 89 -1.64 -3.90 7.18
N GLU A 90 -1.92 -4.77 8.14
CA GLU A 90 -2.82 -5.91 7.87
C GLU A 90 -4.22 -5.42 7.52
N GLN A 91 -4.75 -4.47 8.26
CA GLN A 91 -6.06 -3.89 7.97
C GLN A 91 -6.07 -3.16 6.62
N ALA A 92 -4.95 -2.52 6.26
CA ALA A 92 -4.81 -1.85 4.97
C ALA A 92 -4.91 -2.86 3.82
N ILE A 93 -4.24 -3.99 3.93
CA ILE A 93 -4.29 -5.06 2.94
C ILE A 93 -5.72 -5.59 2.81
N ARG A 94 -6.39 -5.84 3.94
CA ARG A 94 -7.78 -6.32 3.95
C ARG A 94 -8.73 -5.30 3.34
N THR A 95 -8.53 -4.03 3.63
CA THR A 95 -9.35 -2.94 3.07
C THR A 95 -9.19 -2.87 1.55
N ALA A 96 -7.97 -2.95 1.05
CA ALA A 96 -7.71 -2.91 -0.39
C ALA A 96 -8.41 -4.07 -1.11
N LEU A 97 -8.33 -5.27 -0.56
CA LEU A 97 -8.97 -6.44 -1.13
C LEU A 97 -10.50 -6.33 -1.09
N ALA A 98 -11.05 -5.80 0.00
CA ALA A 98 -12.50 -5.63 0.14
C ALA A 98 -13.06 -4.56 -0.79
N ASP A 99 -12.32 -3.46 -0.98
CA ASP A 99 -12.79 -2.32 -1.77
C ASP A 99 -12.54 -2.48 -3.27
N ALA A 100 -11.66 -3.39 -3.67
CA ALA A 100 -11.29 -3.56 -5.08
C ALA A 100 -12.49 -3.98 -5.94
N HIS A 101 -12.63 -3.31 -7.08
CA HIS A 101 -13.64 -3.67 -8.08
C HIS A 101 -13.08 -4.72 -9.03
N LYS A 102 -13.62 -5.92 -8.98
CA LYS A 102 -13.15 -7.03 -9.82
C LYS A 102 -13.52 -6.82 -11.28
N PRO A 103 -12.64 -7.19 -12.21
CA PRO A 103 -11.32 -7.77 -11.98
C PRO A 103 -10.31 -6.71 -11.53
N ALA A 104 -9.48 -7.06 -10.56
CA ALA A 104 -8.52 -6.11 -9.98
C ALA A 104 -7.15 -6.77 -9.78
N VAL A 105 -6.12 -5.93 -9.86
CA VAL A 105 -4.77 -6.26 -9.44
C VAL A 105 -4.49 -5.47 -8.18
N VAL A 106 -4.10 -6.13 -7.11
CA VAL A 106 -3.74 -5.48 -5.85
C VAL A 106 -2.25 -5.70 -5.59
N LEU A 107 -1.51 -4.60 -5.67
CA LEU A 107 -0.07 -4.59 -5.39
C LEU A 107 0.13 -4.14 -3.95
N VAL A 108 0.84 -4.96 -3.17
CA VAL A 108 1.32 -4.56 -1.84
C VAL A 108 2.82 -4.32 -1.96
N SER A 109 3.25 -3.09 -1.75
CA SER A 109 4.61 -2.66 -2.03
C SER A 109 5.32 -2.20 -0.76
N GLY A 110 6.62 -2.47 -0.70
CA GLY A 110 7.54 -1.96 0.31
C GLY A 110 8.22 -3.05 1.13
N LYS A 111 7.46 -3.87 1.84
CA LYS A 111 8.04 -4.87 2.76
C LYS A 111 8.56 -6.11 2.04
N GLY A 112 7.97 -6.48 0.90
CA GLY A 112 8.37 -7.69 0.19
C GLY A 112 8.36 -8.93 1.08
N SER A 113 9.51 -9.59 1.22
CA SER A 113 9.69 -10.77 2.07
C SER A 113 10.19 -10.43 3.48
N GLU A 114 10.23 -9.16 3.86
CA GLU A 114 10.70 -8.75 5.18
C GLU A 114 9.75 -9.27 6.26
N ALA A 115 10.35 -9.82 7.32
CA ALA A 115 9.61 -10.44 8.43
C ALA A 115 9.64 -9.59 9.70
N THR A 116 9.95 -8.31 9.56
CA THR A 116 9.95 -7.35 10.67
C THR A 116 9.30 -6.05 10.26
N MET A 117 8.72 -5.36 11.25
CA MET A 117 8.17 -4.02 11.13
C MET A 117 8.83 -3.15 12.18
N VAL A 118 9.51 -2.08 11.78
CA VAL A 118 10.15 -1.18 12.72
C VAL A 118 9.12 -0.15 13.18
N ARG A 119 8.69 -0.27 14.43
CA ARG A 119 7.72 0.64 15.06
C ARG A 119 8.40 1.48 16.14
N ALA A 120 7.63 2.22 16.91
CA ALA A 120 8.15 3.18 17.88
C ALA A 120 9.16 2.58 18.87
N ASN A 121 8.97 1.34 19.28
CA ASN A 121 9.83 0.64 20.26
C ASN A 121 10.86 -0.27 19.60
N GLY A 122 11.05 -0.17 18.29
CA GLY A 122 12.02 -0.96 17.54
C GLY A 122 11.37 -2.03 16.68
N PRO A 123 12.18 -3.01 16.20
CA PRO A 123 11.67 -4.06 15.35
C PRO A 123 10.66 -4.96 16.06
N GLU A 124 9.56 -5.27 15.37
CA GLU A 124 8.53 -6.21 15.81
C GLU A 124 8.35 -7.27 14.74
N PRO A 125 7.89 -8.48 15.10
CA PRO A 125 7.61 -9.51 14.10
C PRO A 125 6.55 -9.06 13.10
N TRP A 126 6.78 -9.36 11.84
CA TRP A 126 5.81 -9.19 10.76
C TRP A 126 5.77 -10.50 9.96
N GLU A 127 4.58 -10.99 9.66
CA GLU A 127 4.41 -12.29 9.02
C GLU A 127 4.77 -12.32 7.53
N THR A 128 5.20 -11.25 6.98
CA THR A 128 5.41 -10.92 5.57
C THR A 128 4.12 -10.51 4.87
N ASP A 129 4.26 -9.66 3.88
CA ASP A 129 3.10 -9.20 3.09
C ASP A 129 2.41 -10.37 2.39
N ALA A 130 3.19 -11.32 1.89
CA ALA A 130 2.64 -12.46 1.15
C ALA A 130 1.75 -13.34 2.02
N VAL A 131 2.15 -13.62 3.25
CA VAL A 131 1.37 -14.43 4.18
C VAL A 131 0.10 -13.71 4.60
N VAL A 132 0.21 -12.43 4.93
CA VAL A 132 -0.94 -11.61 5.33
C VAL A 132 -1.94 -11.49 4.19
N PHE A 133 -1.45 -11.24 2.98
CA PHE A 133 -2.28 -11.15 1.78
C PHE A 133 -3.03 -12.45 1.51
N ALA A 134 -2.33 -13.58 1.54
CA ALA A 134 -2.93 -14.90 1.30
C ALA A 134 -4.00 -15.22 2.35
N ARG A 135 -3.74 -14.92 3.62
CA ARG A 135 -4.72 -15.12 4.69
C ARG A 135 -5.94 -14.23 4.51
N ALA A 136 -5.74 -12.97 4.13
CA ALA A 136 -6.84 -12.05 3.87
C ALA A 136 -7.72 -12.53 2.71
N LEU A 137 -7.12 -13.01 1.62
CA LEU A 137 -7.87 -13.59 0.50
C LEU A 137 -8.67 -14.80 0.94
N SER A 138 -8.07 -15.69 1.73
CA SER A 138 -8.73 -16.90 2.23
C SER A 138 -9.94 -16.54 3.12
N ASP A 139 -9.77 -15.57 4.01
CA ASP A 139 -10.85 -15.11 4.89
C ASP A 139 -11.99 -14.48 4.11
N MET A 140 -11.69 -13.73 3.06
CA MET A 140 -12.70 -13.13 2.20
C MET A 140 -13.50 -14.18 1.44
N ALA A 141 -12.83 -15.21 0.92
CA ALA A 141 -13.50 -16.31 0.22
C ALA A 141 -14.43 -17.05 1.18
N ALA A 142 -14.00 -17.31 2.42
CA ALA A 142 -14.83 -17.93 3.44
C ALA A 142 -16.04 -17.06 3.81
N GLY A 143 -15.79 -15.74 3.99
CA GLY A 143 -16.86 -14.78 4.28
C GLY A 143 -17.88 -14.67 3.15
N SER A 144 -17.43 -14.78 1.89
CA SER A 144 -18.33 -14.77 0.73
C SER A 144 -19.26 -15.97 0.69
N LEU A 145 -18.82 -17.09 1.26
CA LEU A 145 -19.63 -18.30 1.33
C LEU A 145 -20.69 -18.24 2.44
N ASP A 146 -20.50 -17.39 3.41
CA ASP A 146 -21.40 -17.23 4.57
C ASP A 146 -22.53 -16.22 4.31
N VAL A 147 -22.52 -15.59 3.16
CA VAL A 147 -23.53 -14.56 2.81
C VAL A 147 -24.71 -15.14 1.97
#